data_bf3819859ee1e6488403ebf3dc87579c
#
_entry.id   bf3819859ee1e6488403ebf3dc87579c
#
_cell.length_a   1.000
_cell.length_b   1.000
_cell.length_c   1.000
_cell.angle_alpha   90.00
_cell.angle_beta   90.00
_cell.angle_gamma   90.00
#
_symmetry.space_group_name_H-M   'P 1'
#
loop_
_entity.id
_entity.type
_entity.pdbx_description
1 polymer ?
#
loop_
_entity_poly.entity_id
_entity_poly.type
_entity_poly.pdbx_seq_one_letter_code
_entity_poly.pdbx_strand_id
1 'polypeptide(L)'
;MNLRTFRIGGVHPEENKITAEMATQVAPLPKQAIFPLGQHIGAPAKPVVAKGDKVKVGTLIAEAGGFVSAPIYSSVSGTVFKVDTSIDATGYRKPCIIINVEGDEWEESIDRSDKLETLEAHTELTPEEIVNRIKEAGVTGM
;
A
#
# COMPACT_ATOMS: atom_id res chain seq x y z
N MET A 1 -45.84 -2.05 17.72
CA MET A 1 -44.52 -2.61 17.33
C MET A 1 -43.48 -2.00 18.26
N ASN A 2 -42.93 -2.74 19.22
CA ASN A 2 -41.90 -2.19 20.13
C ASN A 2 -40.57 -2.19 19.37
N LEU A 3 -40.12 -1.03 18.95
CA LEU A 3 -38.79 -0.86 18.37
C LEU A 3 -37.75 -1.06 19.48
N ARG A 4 -36.91 -2.08 19.33
CA ARG A 4 -35.74 -2.25 20.20
C ARG A 4 -34.68 -1.23 19.76
N THR A 5 -34.38 -0.30 20.64
CA THR A 5 -33.29 0.66 20.42
C THR A 5 -32.04 0.17 21.16
N PHE A 6 -30.89 0.39 20.56
CA PHE A 6 -29.61 0.16 21.24
C PHE A 6 -29.38 1.23 22.31
N ARG A 7 -28.84 0.85 23.46
CA ARG A 7 -28.33 1.81 24.43
C ARG A 7 -27.20 2.63 23.85
N ILE A 8 -26.97 3.83 24.38
CA ILE A 8 -25.79 4.63 24.00
C ILE A 8 -24.52 3.77 24.15
N GLY A 9 -23.75 3.62 23.08
CA GLY A 9 -22.56 2.76 23.01
C GLY A 9 -22.65 1.60 21.99
N GLY A 10 -23.84 1.36 21.41
CA GLY A 10 -24.04 0.39 20.33
C GLY A 10 -23.97 -1.08 20.78
N VAL A 11 -23.62 -1.98 19.87
CA VAL A 11 -23.46 -3.41 20.10
C VAL A 11 -21.97 -3.73 20.16
N HIS A 12 -21.56 -4.41 21.21
CA HIS A 12 -20.21 -4.97 21.34
C HIS A 12 -20.29 -6.47 21.00
N PRO A 13 -19.91 -6.90 19.77
CA PRO A 13 -19.79 -8.31 19.46
C PRO A 13 -18.62 -8.93 20.25
N GLU A 14 -18.67 -10.25 20.44
CA GLU A 14 -17.56 -10.97 21.05
C GLU A 14 -16.28 -10.78 20.22
N GLU A 15 -15.21 -10.39 20.89
CA GLU A 15 -13.90 -10.24 20.28
C GLU A 15 -13.21 -11.62 20.19
N ASN A 16 -13.44 -12.34 19.11
CA ASN A 16 -12.81 -13.65 18.88
C ASN A 16 -11.33 -13.49 18.50
N LYS A 17 -10.53 -12.90 19.36
CA LYS A 17 -9.08 -12.69 19.18
C LYS A 17 -8.29 -13.97 19.44
N ILE A 18 -8.56 -15.01 18.66
CA ILE A 18 -7.94 -16.33 18.84
C ILE A 18 -6.41 -16.34 18.67
N THR A 19 -5.83 -15.31 18.08
CA THR A 19 -4.38 -15.15 17.84
C THR A 19 -3.71 -14.17 18.79
N ALA A 20 -4.39 -13.65 19.81
CA ALA A 20 -3.85 -12.60 20.69
C ALA A 20 -2.55 -13.01 21.41
N GLU A 21 -2.45 -14.28 21.78
CA GLU A 21 -1.28 -14.83 22.48
C GLU A 21 -0.25 -15.49 21.53
N MET A 22 -0.47 -15.42 20.22
CA MET A 22 0.45 -16.02 19.25
C MET A 22 1.59 -15.07 18.90
N ALA A 23 2.81 -15.60 18.82
CA ALA A 23 3.95 -14.83 18.34
C ALA A 23 3.76 -14.45 16.85
N THR A 24 4.24 -13.24 16.48
CA THR A 24 4.26 -12.79 15.09
C THR A 24 5.09 -13.75 14.24
N GLN A 25 4.55 -14.15 13.12
CA GLN A 25 5.23 -15.01 12.14
C GLN A 25 5.52 -14.25 10.86
N VAL A 26 6.69 -14.48 10.29
CA VAL A 26 7.05 -13.94 8.97
C VAL A 26 6.47 -14.85 7.89
N ALA A 27 5.60 -14.31 7.04
CA ALA A 27 5.05 -15.06 5.93
C ALA A 27 6.11 -15.28 4.84
N PRO A 28 6.12 -16.44 4.16
CA PRO A 28 6.99 -16.65 3.01
C PRO A 28 6.60 -15.71 1.86
N LEU A 29 7.58 -15.31 1.05
CA LEU A 29 7.32 -14.51 -0.14
C LEU A 29 6.36 -15.26 -1.09
N PRO A 30 5.31 -14.59 -1.60
CA PRO A 30 4.39 -15.19 -2.54
C PRO A 30 5.06 -15.37 -3.91
N LYS A 31 4.58 -16.30 -4.74
CA LYS A 31 5.05 -16.44 -6.12
C LYS A 31 4.65 -15.27 -7.02
N GLN A 32 3.51 -14.65 -6.72
CA GLN A 32 2.99 -13.48 -7.41
C GLN A 32 2.44 -12.49 -6.41
N ALA A 33 2.64 -11.20 -6.68
CA ALA A 33 2.01 -10.09 -5.98
C ALA A 33 1.08 -9.32 -6.92
N ILE A 34 -0.09 -8.93 -6.42
CA ILE A 34 -1.09 -8.17 -7.18
C ILE A 34 -1.25 -6.81 -6.52
N PHE A 35 -1.02 -5.76 -7.31
CA PHE A 35 -1.11 -4.37 -6.87
C PHE A 35 -2.35 -3.72 -7.50
N PRO A 36 -3.46 -3.59 -6.78
CA PRO A 36 -4.61 -2.83 -7.25
C PRO A 36 -4.23 -1.36 -7.46
N LEU A 37 -4.70 -0.75 -8.55
CA LEU A 37 -4.42 0.67 -8.83
C LEU A 37 -5.35 1.64 -8.07
N GLY A 38 -6.39 1.12 -7.42
CA GLY A 38 -7.33 1.89 -6.60
C GLY A 38 -7.19 1.53 -5.11
N GLN A 39 -6.03 1.79 -4.51
CA GLN A 39 -5.78 1.54 -3.08
C GLN A 39 -6.18 2.71 -2.16
N HIS A 40 -6.71 3.78 -2.73
CA HIS A 40 -7.07 5.02 -2.03
C HIS A 40 -8.36 5.61 -2.60
N ILE A 41 -8.91 6.62 -1.94
CA ILE A 41 -10.05 7.40 -2.43
C ILE A 41 -9.59 8.26 -3.61
N GLY A 42 -10.48 8.50 -4.58
CA GLY A 42 -10.23 9.35 -5.73
C GLY A 42 -9.89 8.59 -7.01
N ALA A 43 -9.08 9.20 -7.86
CA ALA A 43 -8.72 8.60 -9.15
C ALA A 43 -7.74 7.44 -8.97
N PRO A 44 -7.95 6.28 -9.61
CA PRO A 44 -6.97 5.21 -9.61
C PRO A 44 -5.62 5.69 -10.11
N ALA A 45 -4.53 5.14 -9.56
CA ALA A 45 -3.18 5.40 -10.05
C ALA A 45 -3.03 4.87 -11.48
N LYS A 46 -2.11 5.48 -12.24
CA LYS A 46 -1.80 5.10 -13.63
C LYS A 46 -0.52 4.29 -13.67
N PRO A 47 -0.53 3.07 -14.24
CA PRO A 47 0.68 2.28 -14.33
C PRO A 47 1.75 2.98 -15.17
N VAL A 48 2.99 2.95 -14.69
CA VAL A 48 4.19 3.45 -15.39
C VAL A 48 5.11 2.33 -15.83
N VAL A 49 4.73 1.08 -15.53
CA VAL A 49 5.47 -0.12 -15.90
C VAL A 49 4.68 -0.96 -16.91
N ALA A 50 5.40 -1.73 -17.70
CA ALA A 50 4.86 -2.63 -18.72
C ALA A 50 5.25 -4.09 -18.45
N LYS A 51 4.59 -5.02 -19.16
CA LYS A 51 4.94 -6.45 -19.09
C LYS A 51 6.41 -6.67 -19.44
N GLY A 52 7.13 -7.36 -18.58
CA GLY A 52 8.54 -7.71 -18.74
C GLY A 52 9.49 -6.75 -18.02
N ASP A 53 9.03 -5.62 -17.51
CA ASP A 53 9.87 -4.71 -16.74
C ASP A 53 10.31 -5.36 -15.44
N LYS A 54 11.56 -5.15 -15.08
CA LYS A 54 12.10 -5.57 -13.78
C LYS A 54 11.88 -4.46 -12.76
N VAL A 55 11.44 -4.86 -11.59
CA VAL A 55 11.16 -3.97 -10.46
C VAL A 55 11.83 -4.48 -9.20
N LYS A 56 12.18 -3.56 -8.31
CA LYS A 56 12.70 -3.81 -6.97
C LYS A 56 11.69 -3.35 -5.93
N VAL A 57 11.89 -3.73 -4.69
CA VAL A 57 11.14 -3.13 -3.58
C VAL A 57 11.43 -1.62 -3.57
N GLY A 58 10.38 -0.81 -3.63
CA GLY A 58 10.48 0.65 -3.72
C GLY A 58 10.45 1.22 -5.13
N THR A 59 10.48 0.41 -6.19
CA THR A 59 10.30 0.91 -7.56
C THR A 59 8.89 1.49 -7.72
N LEU A 60 8.79 2.71 -8.26
CA LEU A 60 7.51 3.32 -8.64
C LEU A 60 6.88 2.50 -9.77
N ILE A 61 5.71 1.91 -9.52
CA ILE A 61 4.98 1.09 -10.50
C ILE A 61 3.72 1.77 -11.05
N ALA A 62 3.18 2.75 -10.32
CA ALA A 62 2.08 3.57 -10.80
C ALA A 62 2.17 4.98 -10.22
N GLU A 63 1.93 5.99 -11.06
CA GLU A 63 1.87 7.40 -10.67
C GLU A 63 0.45 7.82 -10.25
N ALA A 64 0.33 8.93 -9.54
CA ALA A 64 -0.96 9.48 -9.16
C ALA A 64 -1.82 9.78 -10.40
N GLY A 65 -3.05 9.29 -10.42
CA GLY A 65 -3.98 9.43 -11.55
C GLY A 65 -4.73 10.77 -11.62
N GLY A 66 -4.65 11.59 -10.57
CA GLY A 66 -5.35 12.88 -10.47
C GLY A 66 -5.00 13.64 -9.20
N PHE A 67 -5.75 14.72 -8.92
CA PHE A 67 -5.51 15.56 -7.74
C PHE A 67 -5.67 14.79 -6.43
N VAL A 68 -6.73 13.97 -6.33
CA VAL A 68 -6.93 13.04 -5.21
C VAL A 68 -6.50 11.66 -5.69
N SER A 69 -5.26 11.34 -5.52
CA SER A 69 -4.61 10.08 -5.91
C SER A 69 -3.22 10.03 -5.29
N ALA A 70 -2.64 8.82 -5.21
CA ALA A 70 -1.29 8.63 -4.71
C ALA A 70 -0.50 7.68 -5.62
N PRO A 71 0.83 7.82 -5.70
CA PRO A 71 1.68 6.85 -6.39
C PRO A 71 1.69 5.51 -5.65
N ILE A 72 1.99 4.45 -6.39
CA ILE A 72 2.11 3.08 -5.87
C ILE A 72 3.51 2.58 -6.16
N TYR A 73 4.15 2.07 -5.12
CA TYR A 73 5.49 1.48 -5.19
C TYR A 73 5.40 -0.03 -5.02
N SER A 74 6.32 -0.75 -5.65
CA SER A 74 6.41 -2.19 -5.48
C SER A 74 6.91 -2.55 -4.08
N SER A 75 6.23 -3.45 -3.41
CA SER A 75 6.68 -4.05 -2.14
C SER A 75 7.43 -5.37 -2.33
N VAL A 76 7.69 -5.76 -3.58
CA VAL A 76 8.43 -6.97 -3.95
C VAL A 76 9.39 -6.68 -5.09
N SER A 77 10.44 -7.48 -5.21
CA SER A 77 11.29 -7.51 -6.41
C SER A 77 10.82 -8.59 -7.38
N GLY A 78 11.07 -8.40 -8.66
CA GLY A 78 10.72 -9.37 -9.68
C GLY A 78 10.45 -8.77 -11.05
N THR A 79 9.63 -9.48 -11.82
CA THR A 79 9.30 -9.10 -13.20
C THR A 79 7.80 -8.85 -13.34
N VAL A 80 7.42 -7.74 -13.95
CA VAL A 80 6.01 -7.43 -14.24
C VAL A 80 5.46 -8.47 -15.20
N PHE A 81 4.54 -9.29 -14.72
CA PHE A 81 3.90 -10.33 -15.53
C PHE A 81 2.89 -9.71 -16.50
N LYS A 82 2.03 -8.82 -16.01
CA LYS A 82 1.07 -8.07 -16.82
C LYS A 82 0.40 -6.94 -16.03
N VAL A 83 -0.10 -5.96 -16.76
CA VAL A 83 -1.11 -5.00 -16.29
C VAL A 83 -2.48 -5.51 -16.77
N ASP A 84 -3.41 -5.74 -15.84
CA ASP A 84 -4.69 -6.42 -16.11
C ASP A 84 -5.74 -5.97 -15.09
N THR A 85 -6.77 -6.75 -14.91
CA THR A 85 -7.78 -6.57 -13.87
C THR A 85 -7.81 -7.75 -12.91
N SER A 86 -8.06 -7.48 -11.64
CA SER A 86 -8.30 -8.49 -10.59
C SER A 86 -9.55 -8.15 -9.81
N ILE A 87 -10.13 -9.14 -9.15
CA ILE A 87 -11.22 -8.91 -8.20
C ILE A 87 -10.61 -8.38 -6.91
N ASP A 88 -11.04 -7.20 -6.48
CA ASP A 88 -10.63 -6.59 -5.22
C ASP A 88 -11.50 -7.04 -4.03
N ALA A 89 -11.22 -6.51 -2.84
CA ALA A 89 -11.98 -6.81 -1.63
C ALA A 89 -13.45 -6.38 -1.69
N THR A 90 -13.84 -5.53 -2.66
CA THR A 90 -15.25 -5.12 -2.87
C THR A 90 -16.01 -6.07 -3.78
N GLY A 91 -15.36 -7.10 -4.34
CA GLY A 91 -15.94 -8.07 -5.26
C GLY A 91 -16.01 -7.60 -6.71
N TYR A 92 -15.50 -6.42 -7.04
CA TYR A 92 -15.49 -5.88 -8.40
C TYR A 92 -14.12 -6.05 -9.08
N ARG A 93 -14.15 -6.18 -10.42
CA ARG A 93 -12.91 -6.17 -11.20
C ARG A 93 -12.34 -4.75 -11.24
N LYS A 94 -11.09 -4.60 -10.81
CA LYS A 94 -10.34 -3.35 -10.79
C LYS A 94 -9.01 -3.52 -11.51
N PRO A 95 -8.49 -2.45 -12.14
CA PRO A 95 -7.16 -2.46 -12.74
C PRO A 95 -6.09 -2.79 -11.71
N CYS A 96 -5.11 -3.60 -12.10
CA CYS A 96 -4.01 -3.99 -11.24
C CYS A 96 -2.73 -4.26 -12.03
N ILE A 97 -1.60 -4.26 -11.35
CA ILE A 97 -0.31 -4.73 -11.84
C ILE A 97 -0.02 -6.06 -11.15
N ILE A 98 0.38 -7.06 -11.92
CA ILE A 98 0.74 -8.39 -11.42
C ILE A 98 2.24 -8.58 -11.63
N ILE A 99 2.95 -8.91 -10.55
CA ILE A 99 4.40 -9.09 -10.54
C ILE A 99 4.71 -10.54 -10.15
N ASN A 100 5.51 -11.24 -10.95
CA ASN A 100 6.15 -12.48 -10.55
C ASN A 100 7.28 -12.14 -9.60
N VAL A 101 7.23 -12.65 -8.38
CA VAL A 101 8.19 -12.30 -7.33
C VAL A 101 9.47 -13.11 -7.53
N GLU A 102 10.60 -12.41 -7.60
CA GLU A 102 11.93 -12.98 -7.80
C GLU A 102 12.93 -12.23 -6.91
N GLY A 103 13.61 -12.96 -6.04
CA GLY A 103 14.62 -12.36 -5.15
C GLY A 103 14.05 -11.46 -4.05
N ASP A 104 14.91 -10.63 -3.47
CA ASP A 104 14.59 -9.60 -2.45
C ASP A 104 15.51 -8.39 -2.67
N GLU A 105 15.44 -7.83 -3.89
CA GLU A 105 16.22 -6.66 -4.26
C GLU A 105 15.46 -5.39 -3.90
N TRP A 106 16.19 -4.39 -3.36
CA TRP A 106 15.64 -3.11 -2.93
C TRP A 106 16.25 -1.96 -3.73
N GLU A 107 15.50 -0.89 -3.91
CA GLU A 107 16.05 0.37 -4.41
C GLU A 107 17.08 0.91 -3.42
N GLU A 108 18.21 1.42 -3.92
CA GLU A 108 19.32 1.93 -3.10
C GLU A 108 18.93 3.16 -2.26
N SER A 109 17.88 3.87 -2.69
CA SER A 109 17.36 5.05 -1.99
C SER A 109 16.58 4.72 -0.72
N ILE A 110 16.26 3.45 -0.48
CA ILE A 110 15.46 3.04 0.68
C ILE A 110 16.39 2.72 1.85
N ASP A 111 16.28 3.51 2.91
CA ASP A 111 16.95 3.20 4.18
C ASP A 111 16.29 1.99 4.84
N ARG A 112 17.07 0.93 5.02
CA ARG A 112 16.67 -0.32 5.70
C ARG A 112 17.19 -0.39 7.13
N SER A 113 17.79 0.69 7.63
CA SER A 113 18.27 0.74 9.01
C SER A 113 17.11 0.86 9.99
N ASP A 114 17.25 0.32 11.19
CA ASP A 114 16.31 0.53 12.29
C ASP A 114 16.49 1.91 12.97
N LYS A 115 17.32 2.78 12.38
CA LYS A 115 17.57 4.12 12.91
C LYS A 115 16.47 5.05 12.45
N LEU A 116 15.58 5.38 13.36
CA LEU A 116 14.60 6.45 13.13
C LEU A 116 15.33 7.79 13.17
N GLU A 117 15.19 8.59 12.11
CA GLU A 117 15.59 9.98 12.14
C GLU A 117 14.72 10.73 13.18
N THR A 118 15.37 11.57 13.97
CA THR A 118 14.62 12.37 14.93
C THR A 118 13.83 13.47 14.22
N LEU A 119 12.72 13.92 14.82
CA LEU A 119 11.92 15.01 14.27
C LEU A 119 12.75 16.29 14.05
N GLU A 120 13.81 16.49 14.85
CA GLU A 120 14.74 17.61 14.73
C GLU A 120 15.45 17.67 13.37
N ALA A 121 15.70 16.52 12.74
CA ALA A 121 16.31 16.46 11.41
C ALA A 121 15.42 17.06 10.29
N HIS A 122 14.16 17.31 10.56
CA HIS A 122 13.17 17.78 9.57
C HIS A 122 12.61 19.17 9.88
N THR A 123 13.09 19.85 10.93
CA THR A 123 12.57 21.16 11.36
C THR A 123 12.90 22.30 10.39
N GLU A 124 13.84 22.10 9.47
CA GLU A 124 14.24 23.11 8.47
C GLU A 124 13.39 23.04 7.18
N LEU A 125 12.50 22.04 7.06
CA LEU A 125 11.67 21.87 5.86
C LEU A 125 10.51 22.87 5.85
N THR A 126 10.26 23.45 4.69
CA THR A 126 9.06 24.28 4.46
C THR A 126 7.80 23.39 4.45
N PRO A 127 6.61 23.94 4.71
CA PRO A 127 5.35 23.21 4.59
C PRO A 127 5.16 22.56 3.23
N GLU A 128 5.57 23.21 2.16
CA GLU A 128 5.49 22.72 0.78
C GLU A 128 6.40 21.49 0.58
N GLU A 129 7.60 21.51 1.10
CA GLU A 129 8.54 20.38 1.03
C GLU A 129 8.02 19.18 1.80
N ILE A 130 7.42 19.38 2.97
CA ILE A 130 6.79 18.32 3.76
C ILE A 130 5.63 17.69 2.98
N VAL A 131 4.74 18.52 2.41
CA VAL A 131 3.62 18.03 1.59
C VAL A 131 4.11 17.26 0.37
N ASN A 132 5.16 17.72 -0.30
CA ASN A 132 5.71 17.03 -1.45
C ASN A 132 6.34 15.69 -1.07
N ARG A 133 7.09 15.61 0.03
CA ARG A 133 7.62 14.34 0.56
C ARG A 133 6.52 13.33 0.87
N ILE A 134 5.42 13.78 1.50
CA ILE A 134 4.26 12.92 1.80
C ILE A 134 3.64 12.39 0.49
N LYS A 135 3.49 13.25 -0.52
CA LYS A 135 2.96 12.85 -1.83
C LYS A 135 3.87 11.86 -2.55
N GLU A 136 5.17 12.17 -2.60
CA GLU A 136 6.18 11.30 -3.22
C GLU A 136 6.30 9.95 -2.52
N ALA A 137 6.15 9.92 -1.21
CA ALA A 137 6.15 8.67 -0.45
C ALA A 137 4.85 7.83 -0.63
N GLY A 138 3.85 8.34 -1.35
CA GLY A 138 2.58 7.63 -1.56
C GLY A 138 1.75 7.48 -0.30
N VAL A 139 1.95 8.33 0.70
CA VAL A 139 1.20 8.29 1.97
C VAL A 139 -0.21 8.80 1.73
N THR A 140 -1.19 7.99 2.09
CA THR A 140 -2.62 8.36 2.06
C THR A 140 -3.18 8.42 3.46
N GLY A 141 -4.03 9.43 3.73
CA GLY A 141 -4.86 9.43 4.92
C GLY A 141 -6.00 8.41 4.83
N MET A 142 -6.48 7.97 5.98
CA MET A 142 -7.69 7.15 6.07
C MET A 142 -8.93 8.03 6.11
#